data_804ab22ff5509f7c77074e399717663a
#
_entry.id   804ab22ff5509f7c77074e399717663a
#
_cell.length_a   1.000
_cell.length_b   1.000
_cell.length_c   1.000
_cell.angle_alpha   90.00
_cell.angle_beta   90.00
_cell.angle_gamma   90.00
#
_symmetry.space_group_name_H-M   'P 1'
#
loop_
_entity.id
_entity.type
_entity.pdbx_description
1 polymer ?
#
loop_
_entity_poly.entity_id
_entity_poly.type
_entity_poly.pdbx_seq_one_letter_code
_entity_poly.pdbx_strand_id
1 'polypeptide(L)'
;MLCRAYGKINLSLDINGVREDGYHTLESIFLPIDFYDLVDIEKADEMSFSSNKYYIRYNESNTIRKAIELMKNEFNIKDNFKIDLKKYIPTQAGLAGGSADGSATIKALNHLYDLNLSKDKIQELCMKIGSDVLFTYYHKPALVSGIGEKIEFIDVKKDYYVLLIKPKYGVSTKECYSLMNLDTCVHPDIHKLKEVLENGEDFISYLGNSMEDAAISLVPEIADAKKDLLDSGAPFALMSGSGSTVFTMSEDEELIKNIYKKLENKNYFLRYAKVLKNKRNW
;
A
#
# COMPACT_ATOMS: atom_id res chain seq x y z
N MET A 1 -9.10 -12.14 -17.51
CA MET A 1 -7.65 -11.96 -17.23
C MET A 1 -7.48 -11.80 -15.73
N LEU A 2 -6.75 -12.74 -15.10
CA LEU A 2 -6.52 -12.75 -13.66
C LEU A 2 -5.23 -12.00 -13.33
N CYS A 3 -5.31 -10.96 -12.48
CA CYS A 3 -4.19 -10.14 -12.05
C CYS A 3 -4.01 -10.17 -10.53
N ARG A 4 -2.74 -10.17 -10.06
CA ARG A 4 -2.41 -9.99 -8.65
C ARG A 4 -2.22 -8.51 -8.35
N ALA A 5 -2.98 -8.00 -7.41
CA ALA A 5 -2.95 -6.61 -6.93
C ALA A 5 -2.15 -6.55 -5.63
N TYR A 6 -0.83 -6.38 -5.72
CA TYR A 6 0.08 -6.42 -4.57
C TYR A 6 -0.04 -5.19 -3.69
N GLY A 7 -0.13 -5.42 -2.38
CA GLY A 7 -0.05 -4.36 -1.38
C GLY A 7 1.36 -3.84 -1.16
N LYS A 8 1.46 -2.82 -0.32
CA LYS A 8 2.74 -2.21 0.10
C LYS A 8 2.76 -1.91 1.59
N ILE A 9 3.94 -1.65 2.11
CA ILE A 9 4.15 -0.96 3.38
C ILE A 9 4.93 0.34 3.13
N ASN A 10 4.75 1.33 4.02
CA ASN A 10 5.65 2.46 4.14
C ASN A 10 6.71 2.09 5.18
N LEU A 11 7.94 1.84 4.76
CA LEU A 11 9.02 1.53 5.71
C LEU A 11 9.38 2.74 6.56
N SER A 12 9.20 3.93 6.02
CA SER A 12 9.16 5.19 6.75
C SER A 12 8.33 6.19 5.96
N LEU A 13 7.73 7.18 6.64
CA LEU A 13 6.88 8.18 6.00
C LEU A 13 7.08 9.54 6.67
N ASP A 14 7.54 10.50 5.89
CA ASP A 14 7.60 11.90 6.25
C ASP A 14 6.53 12.70 5.50
N ILE A 15 5.73 13.47 6.22
CA ILE A 15 4.84 14.48 5.66
C ILE A 15 5.51 15.84 5.91
N ASN A 16 6.04 16.44 4.84
CA ASN A 16 6.96 17.58 4.92
C ASN A 16 6.37 18.91 4.45
N GLY A 17 5.08 18.96 4.12
CA GLY A 17 4.42 20.20 3.74
C GLY A 17 2.98 20.04 3.30
N VAL A 18 2.36 21.18 3.05
CA VAL A 18 1.01 21.31 2.46
C VAL A 18 1.10 22.24 1.26
N ARG A 19 0.60 21.81 0.11
CA ARG A 19 0.53 22.62 -1.11
C ARG A 19 -0.63 23.61 -1.06
N GLU A 20 -0.60 24.63 -1.91
CA GLU A 20 -1.68 25.61 -2.05
C GLU A 20 -3.05 24.99 -2.39
N ASP A 21 -3.06 23.83 -3.07
CA ASP A 21 -4.26 23.07 -3.42
C ASP A 21 -4.77 22.18 -2.27
N GLY A 22 -4.12 22.23 -1.10
CA GLY A 22 -4.48 21.51 0.12
C GLY A 22 -3.95 20.07 0.17
N TYR A 23 -3.22 19.59 -0.85
CA TYR A 23 -2.56 18.29 -0.80
C TYR A 23 -1.30 18.34 0.06
N HIS A 24 -1.10 17.30 0.88
CA HIS A 24 0.13 17.14 1.64
C HIS A 24 1.24 16.58 0.75
N THR A 25 2.44 17.13 0.89
CA THR A 25 3.65 16.57 0.29
C THR A 25 4.28 15.56 1.23
N LEU A 26 4.81 14.49 0.66
CA LEU A 26 5.41 13.41 1.40
C LEU A 26 6.76 12.98 0.80
N GLU A 27 7.56 12.36 1.65
CA GLU A 27 8.66 11.48 1.26
C GLU A 27 8.54 10.17 2.02
N SER A 28 8.71 9.04 1.32
CA SER A 28 8.53 7.73 1.93
C SER A 28 9.27 6.64 1.18
N ILE A 29 9.77 5.66 1.89
CA ILE A 29 10.23 4.41 1.28
C ILE A 29 9.04 3.44 1.22
N PHE A 30 8.58 3.15 0.00
CA PHE A 30 7.56 2.17 -0.26
C PHE A 30 8.18 0.82 -0.61
N LEU A 31 7.76 -0.20 0.11
CA LEU A 31 8.15 -1.59 -0.16
C LEU A 31 6.92 -2.41 -0.55
N PRO A 32 6.89 -2.99 -1.75
CA PRO A 32 5.82 -3.91 -2.13
C PRO A 32 6.01 -5.23 -1.37
N ILE A 33 4.91 -5.86 -1.01
CA ILE A 33 4.90 -7.09 -0.23
C ILE A 33 4.18 -8.22 -0.97
N ASP A 34 4.55 -9.46 -0.70
CA ASP A 34 3.91 -10.67 -1.26
C ASP A 34 2.58 -10.96 -0.56
N PHE A 35 1.73 -9.94 -0.51
CA PHE A 35 0.36 -10.01 -0.04
C PHE A 35 -0.51 -9.22 -1.02
N TYR A 36 -1.49 -9.89 -1.64
CA TYR A 36 -2.20 -9.35 -2.80
C TYR A 36 -3.68 -9.74 -2.81
N ASP A 37 -4.45 -8.92 -3.49
CA ASP A 37 -5.80 -9.25 -3.94
C ASP A 37 -5.75 -9.88 -5.33
N LEU A 38 -6.83 -10.55 -5.74
CA LEU A 38 -6.98 -11.06 -7.09
C LEU A 38 -8.11 -10.31 -7.79
N VAL A 39 -7.78 -9.74 -8.95
CA VAL A 39 -8.73 -9.04 -9.82
C VAL A 39 -8.83 -9.83 -11.12
N ASP A 40 -9.97 -10.45 -11.36
CA ASP A 40 -10.26 -11.12 -12.63
C ASP A 40 -11.23 -10.29 -13.46
N ILE A 41 -10.84 -9.99 -14.71
CA ILE A 41 -11.59 -9.14 -15.64
C ILE A 41 -11.74 -9.88 -16.97
N GLU A 42 -12.98 -10.04 -17.40
CA GLU A 42 -13.36 -10.66 -18.67
C GLU A 42 -14.29 -9.74 -19.44
N LYS A 43 -14.20 -9.71 -20.79
CA LYS A 43 -15.20 -9.06 -21.63
C LYS A 43 -16.54 -9.79 -21.48
N ALA A 44 -17.63 -9.03 -21.42
CA ALA A 44 -18.97 -9.55 -21.22
C ALA A 44 -20.01 -8.70 -21.97
N ASP A 45 -21.19 -9.23 -22.16
CA ASP A 45 -22.32 -8.49 -22.77
C ASP A 45 -22.82 -7.37 -21.83
N GLU A 46 -22.79 -7.63 -20.52
CA GLU A 46 -23.24 -6.71 -19.49
C GLU A 46 -22.17 -6.51 -18.40
N MET A 47 -22.18 -5.30 -17.81
CA MET A 47 -21.32 -5.01 -16.65
C MET A 47 -21.78 -5.79 -15.43
N SER A 48 -20.86 -6.54 -14.82
CA SER A 48 -21.10 -7.20 -13.55
C SER A 48 -19.89 -7.15 -12.63
N PHE A 49 -20.14 -7.10 -11.33
CA PHE A 49 -19.11 -7.08 -10.29
C PHE A 49 -19.49 -8.02 -9.15
N SER A 50 -18.54 -8.85 -8.77
CA SER A 50 -18.63 -9.72 -7.59
C SER A 50 -17.42 -9.55 -6.69
N SER A 51 -17.59 -9.79 -5.40
CA SER A 51 -16.51 -9.83 -4.43
C SER A 51 -16.79 -10.83 -3.31
N ASN A 52 -15.72 -11.44 -2.78
CA ASN A 52 -15.78 -12.28 -1.59
C ASN A 52 -16.06 -11.46 -0.29
N LYS A 53 -16.15 -10.13 -0.39
CA LYS A 53 -16.45 -9.23 0.72
C LYS A 53 -17.71 -8.43 0.42
N TYR A 54 -18.79 -8.71 1.14
CA TYR A 54 -20.13 -8.10 0.92
C TYR A 54 -20.13 -6.57 1.05
N TYR A 55 -19.19 -5.99 1.81
CA TYR A 55 -19.07 -4.55 2.03
C TYR A 55 -18.35 -3.81 0.89
N ILE A 56 -17.71 -4.52 -0.02
CA ILE A 56 -17.08 -3.92 -1.21
C ILE A 56 -18.15 -3.74 -2.30
N ARG A 57 -18.46 -2.50 -2.57
CA ARG A 57 -19.49 -2.14 -3.57
C ARG A 57 -18.82 -1.58 -4.84
N TYR A 58 -19.46 -1.81 -5.97
CA TYR A 58 -19.07 -1.24 -7.27
C TYR A 58 -19.69 0.15 -7.45
N ASN A 59 -19.27 1.11 -6.61
CA ASN A 59 -19.75 2.49 -6.62
C ASN A 59 -18.65 3.46 -7.09
N GLU A 60 -18.92 4.74 -7.06
CA GLU A 60 -18.01 5.80 -7.51
C GLU A 60 -16.67 5.86 -6.75
N SER A 61 -16.63 5.38 -5.52
CA SER A 61 -15.39 5.31 -4.72
C SER A 61 -14.52 4.09 -5.05
N ASN A 62 -15.07 3.09 -5.76
CA ASN A 62 -14.36 1.87 -6.10
C ASN A 62 -13.30 2.12 -7.18
N THR A 63 -12.04 1.82 -6.88
CA THR A 63 -10.90 2.09 -7.76
C THR A 63 -10.88 1.23 -9.03
N ILE A 64 -11.45 0.01 -8.99
CA ILE A 64 -11.66 -0.81 -10.20
C ILE A 64 -12.64 -0.11 -11.13
N ARG A 65 -13.77 0.38 -10.60
CA ARG A 65 -14.75 1.14 -11.39
C ARG A 65 -14.12 2.39 -12.01
N LYS A 66 -13.42 3.20 -11.20
CA LYS A 66 -12.71 4.39 -11.69
C LYS A 66 -11.73 4.05 -12.81
N ALA A 67 -10.95 2.98 -12.65
CA ALA A 67 -10.00 2.55 -13.67
C ALA A 67 -10.69 2.12 -14.96
N ILE A 68 -11.78 1.35 -14.90
CA ILE A 68 -12.55 0.93 -16.07
C ILE A 68 -13.16 2.14 -16.78
N GLU A 69 -13.84 3.02 -16.05
CA GLU A 69 -14.47 4.22 -16.64
C GLU A 69 -13.42 5.13 -17.30
N LEU A 70 -12.28 5.34 -16.62
CA LEU A 70 -11.18 6.12 -17.15
C LEU A 70 -10.63 5.52 -18.47
N MET A 71 -10.33 4.21 -18.47
CA MET A 71 -9.80 3.51 -19.63
C MET A 71 -10.81 3.46 -20.79
N LYS A 72 -12.10 3.24 -20.49
CA LYS A 72 -13.17 3.27 -21.51
C LYS A 72 -13.25 4.63 -22.19
N ASN A 73 -13.20 5.70 -21.42
CA ASN A 73 -13.28 7.06 -21.94
C ASN A 73 -12.03 7.45 -22.76
N GLU A 74 -10.84 7.12 -22.23
CA GLU A 74 -9.56 7.51 -22.84
C GLU A 74 -9.29 6.77 -24.16
N PHE A 75 -9.68 5.48 -24.24
CA PHE A 75 -9.38 4.61 -25.38
C PHE A 75 -10.61 4.21 -26.17
N ASN A 76 -11.76 4.87 -25.93
CA ASN A 76 -13.03 4.60 -26.62
C ASN A 76 -13.46 3.12 -26.58
N ILE A 77 -13.19 2.43 -25.45
CA ILE A 77 -13.56 1.04 -25.26
C ILE A 77 -15.06 0.95 -25.04
N LYS A 78 -15.75 0.16 -25.87
CA LYS A 78 -17.22 -0.01 -25.81
C LYS A 78 -17.66 -1.27 -25.06
N ASP A 79 -16.75 -2.21 -24.89
CA ASP A 79 -17.05 -3.49 -24.22
C ASP A 79 -17.48 -3.28 -22.76
N ASN A 80 -18.32 -4.17 -22.28
CA ASN A 80 -18.62 -4.36 -20.86
C ASN A 80 -17.72 -5.45 -20.29
N PHE A 81 -17.69 -5.54 -18.96
CA PHE A 81 -16.78 -6.44 -18.26
C PHE A 81 -17.51 -7.18 -17.13
N LYS A 82 -17.19 -8.45 -16.98
CA LYS A 82 -17.44 -9.21 -15.77
C LYS A 82 -16.18 -9.13 -14.91
N ILE A 83 -16.34 -8.72 -13.65
CA ILE A 83 -15.25 -8.50 -12.70
C ILE A 83 -15.50 -9.37 -11.47
N ASP A 84 -14.50 -10.17 -11.09
CA ASP A 84 -14.47 -10.88 -9.80
C ASP A 84 -13.27 -10.43 -8.97
N LEU A 85 -13.54 -9.83 -7.80
CA LEU A 85 -12.53 -9.37 -6.86
C LEU A 85 -12.44 -10.32 -5.66
N LYS A 86 -11.30 -10.98 -5.48
CA LYS A 86 -10.98 -11.69 -4.24
C LYS A 86 -10.14 -10.78 -3.35
N LYS A 87 -10.79 -10.12 -2.40
CA LYS A 87 -10.16 -9.17 -1.48
C LYS A 87 -9.58 -9.88 -0.26
N TYR A 88 -8.26 -9.82 -0.09
CA TYR A 88 -7.50 -10.35 1.04
C TYR A 88 -6.86 -9.23 1.86
N ILE A 89 -6.41 -8.16 1.20
CA ILE A 89 -5.85 -6.98 1.86
C ILE A 89 -6.98 -6.23 2.58
N PRO A 90 -6.88 -6.00 3.89
CA PRO A 90 -7.90 -5.26 4.63
C PRO A 90 -8.08 -3.84 4.10
N THR A 91 -9.30 -3.32 4.14
CA THR A 91 -9.57 -1.92 3.84
C THR A 91 -9.14 -1.01 5.00
N GLN A 92 -8.81 0.26 4.71
CA GLN A 92 -8.38 1.26 5.71
C GLN A 92 -7.23 0.73 6.59
N ALA A 93 -6.24 0.14 5.93
CA ALA A 93 -5.15 -0.57 6.57
C ALA A 93 -3.75 0.05 6.33
N GLY A 94 -3.62 1.12 5.55
CA GLY A 94 -2.32 1.68 5.19
C GLY A 94 -1.51 0.83 4.18
N LEU A 95 -2.12 -0.22 3.60
CA LEU A 95 -1.46 -1.19 2.71
C LEU A 95 -1.74 -0.97 1.22
N ALA A 96 -2.41 0.11 0.86
CA ALA A 96 -2.77 0.50 -0.53
C ALA A 96 -3.57 -0.55 -1.32
N GLY A 97 -4.35 -1.44 -0.66
CA GLY A 97 -5.07 -2.51 -1.34
C GLY A 97 -6.05 -2.03 -2.41
N GLY A 98 -6.79 -0.94 -2.18
CA GLY A 98 -7.67 -0.34 -3.19
C GLY A 98 -6.90 0.24 -4.37
N SER A 99 -5.76 0.88 -4.14
CA SER A 99 -4.88 1.41 -5.20
C SER A 99 -4.29 0.28 -6.04
N ALA A 100 -3.93 -0.84 -5.39
CA ALA A 100 -3.46 -2.04 -6.07
C ALA A 100 -4.56 -2.64 -6.98
N ASP A 101 -5.81 -2.69 -6.52
CA ASP A 101 -6.95 -3.16 -7.32
C ASP A 101 -7.13 -2.29 -8.58
N GLY A 102 -7.07 -0.97 -8.42
CA GLY A 102 -7.14 -0.01 -9.54
C GLY A 102 -5.99 -0.17 -10.53
N SER A 103 -4.75 -0.29 -10.04
CA SER A 103 -3.58 -0.49 -10.90
C SER A 103 -3.60 -1.82 -11.65
N ALA A 104 -4.05 -2.90 -10.99
CA ALA A 104 -4.24 -4.20 -11.62
C ALA A 104 -5.28 -4.12 -12.76
N THR A 105 -6.34 -3.33 -12.57
CA THR A 105 -7.35 -3.07 -13.60
C THR A 105 -6.78 -2.33 -14.81
N ILE A 106 -5.98 -1.27 -14.61
CA ILE A 106 -5.30 -0.58 -15.72
C ILE A 106 -4.40 -1.56 -16.48
N LYS A 107 -3.63 -2.39 -15.77
CA LYS A 107 -2.76 -3.39 -16.39
C LYS A 107 -3.55 -4.40 -17.22
N ALA A 108 -4.66 -4.92 -16.65
CA ALA A 108 -5.51 -5.87 -17.34
C ALA A 108 -6.05 -5.29 -18.66
N LEU A 109 -6.58 -4.08 -18.63
CA LEU A 109 -7.13 -3.42 -19.82
C LEU A 109 -6.04 -3.03 -20.81
N ASN A 110 -4.88 -2.56 -20.36
CA ASN A 110 -3.73 -2.31 -21.23
C ASN A 110 -3.33 -3.56 -22.02
N HIS A 111 -3.34 -4.72 -21.38
CA HIS A 111 -3.03 -5.99 -22.03
C HIS A 111 -4.18 -6.50 -22.92
N LEU A 112 -5.44 -6.46 -22.43
CA LEU A 112 -6.61 -6.97 -23.17
C LEU A 112 -6.86 -6.24 -24.50
N TYR A 113 -6.38 -5.01 -24.60
CA TYR A 113 -6.55 -4.16 -25.80
C TYR A 113 -5.23 -3.82 -26.49
N ASP A 114 -4.11 -4.44 -26.11
CA ASP A 114 -2.78 -4.22 -26.69
C ASP A 114 -2.42 -2.74 -26.81
N LEU A 115 -2.76 -1.93 -25.79
CA LEU A 115 -2.63 -0.47 -25.84
C LEU A 115 -1.16 0.00 -25.85
N ASN A 116 -0.25 -0.82 -25.32
CA ASN A 116 1.19 -0.53 -25.24
C ASN A 116 1.49 0.84 -24.63
N LEU A 117 0.85 1.16 -23.50
CA LEU A 117 0.91 2.47 -22.87
C LEU A 117 2.34 2.90 -22.54
N SER A 118 2.69 4.14 -22.89
CA SER A 118 3.96 4.76 -22.46
C SER A 118 3.99 4.98 -20.95
N LYS A 119 5.21 5.16 -20.39
CA LYS A 119 5.37 5.46 -18.97
C LYS A 119 4.61 6.71 -18.53
N ASP A 120 4.64 7.76 -19.35
CA ASP A 120 3.97 9.02 -19.07
C ASP A 120 2.45 8.85 -19.05
N LYS A 121 1.90 8.06 -20.00
CA LYS A 121 0.47 7.75 -20.04
C LYS A 121 0.03 6.88 -18.84
N ILE A 122 0.85 5.92 -18.43
CA ILE A 122 0.60 5.13 -17.21
C ILE A 122 0.56 6.05 -16.00
N GLN A 123 1.52 6.95 -15.85
CA GLN A 123 1.56 7.91 -14.76
C GLN A 123 0.31 8.79 -14.74
N GLU A 124 -0.05 9.38 -15.88
CA GLU A 124 -1.26 10.20 -16.01
C GLU A 124 -2.52 9.46 -15.55
N LEU A 125 -2.72 8.24 -16.06
CA LEU A 125 -3.89 7.43 -15.74
C LEU A 125 -3.93 7.02 -14.27
N CYS A 126 -2.80 6.57 -13.72
CA CYS A 126 -2.70 6.16 -12.32
C CYS A 126 -3.02 7.32 -11.37
N MET A 127 -2.45 8.51 -11.62
CA MET A 127 -2.65 9.69 -10.77
C MET A 127 -4.09 10.20 -10.78
N LYS A 128 -4.85 10.00 -11.86
CA LYS A 128 -6.29 10.31 -11.91
C LYS A 128 -7.15 9.42 -11.00
N ILE A 129 -6.64 8.23 -10.61
CA ILE A 129 -7.37 7.29 -9.74
C ILE A 129 -6.98 7.50 -8.28
N GLY A 130 -5.69 7.67 -8.00
CA GLY A 130 -5.18 7.92 -6.64
C GLY A 130 -3.65 7.88 -6.56
N SER A 131 -3.11 8.52 -5.52
CA SER A 131 -1.66 8.72 -5.32
C SER A 131 -0.83 7.42 -5.26
N ASP A 132 -1.33 6.39 -4.58
CA ASP A 132 -0.62 5.11 -4.45
C ASP A 132 -0.75 4.21 -5.70
N VAL A 133 -1.63 4.54 -6.66
CA VAL A 133 -1.91 3.68 -7.83
C VAL A 133 -0.69 3.54 -8.72
N LEU A 134 0.09 4.61 -8.89
CA LEU A 134 1.29 4.58 -9.71
C LEU A 134 2.35 3.64 -9.12
N PHE A 135 2.58 3.72 -7.80
CA PHE A 135 3.51 2.81 -7.13
C PHE A 135 3.05 1.36 -7.24
N THR A 136 1.77 1.07 -6.94
CA THR A 136 1.22 -0.30 -7.04
C THR A 136 1.19 -0.82 -8.47
N TYR A 137 1.18 0.04 -9.47
CA TYR A 137 1.37 -0.34 -10.86
C TYR A 137 2.77 -0.92 -11.10
N TYR A 138 3.83 -0.28 -10.60
CA TYR A 138 5.20 -0.76 -10.76
C TYR A 138 5.58 -1.86 -9.79
N HIS A 139 5.07 -1.83 -8.57
CA HIS A 139 5.33 -2.71 -7.42
C HIS A 139 6.81 -3.12 -7.29
N LYS A 140 7.67 -2.12 -7.21
CA LYS A 140 9.11 -2.23 -6.93
C LYS A 140 9.46 -1.32 -5.76
N PRO A 141 10.44 -1.68 -4.91
CA PRO A 141 10.92 -0.78 -3.86
C PRO A 141 11.26 0.59 -4.44
N ALA A 142 10.82 1.66 -3.78
CA ALA A 142 11.04 3.01 -4.26
C ALA A 142 11.03 4.06 -3.14
N LEU A 143 11.80 5.11 -3.34
CA LEU A 143 11.57 6.42 -2.74
C LEU A 143 10.42 7.08 -3.51
N VAL A 144 9.35 7.41 -2.82
CA VAL A 144 8.17 8.07 -3.37
C VAL A 144 8.08 9.46 -2.75
N SER A 145 7.89 10.50 -3.58
CA SER A 145 7.81 11.88 -3.11
C SER A 145 6.75 12.70 -3.86
N GLY A 146 6.61 13.98 -3.48
CA GLY A 146 5.54 14.85 -3.94
C GLY A 146 4.21 14.50 -3.30
N ILE A 147 3.17 14.28 -4.10
CA ILE A 147 1.89 13.72 -3.66
C ILE A 147 1.75 12.22 -4.00
N GLY A 148 2.89 11.56 -4.34
CA GLY A 148 2.96 10.16 -4.77
C GLY A 148 3.30 9.97 -6.25
N GLU A 149 3.50 11.06 -7.00
CA GLU A 149 3.75 11.05 -8.45
C GLU A 149 5.23 10.89 -8.81
N LYS A 150 6.15 11.16 -7.88
CA LYS A 150 7.59 11.01 -8.09
C LYS A 150 8.05 9.69 -7.52
N ILE A 151 8.53 8.81 -8.39
CA ILE A 151 8.98 7.46 -8.01
C ILE A 151 10.43 7.28 -8.45
N GLU A 152 11.32 7.09 -7.49
CA GLU A 152 12.71 6.70 -7.68
C GLU A 152 12.88 5.26 -7.17
N PHE A 153 13.12 4.31 -8.09
CA PHE A 153 13.34 2.92 -7.68
C PHE A 153 14.65 2.76 -6.94
N ILE A 154 14.61 1.96 -5.87
CA ILE A 154 15.77 1.67 -5.02
C ILE A 154 16.14 0.18 -5.06
N ASP A 155 17.40 -0.13 -4.82
CA ASP A 155 17.91 -1.50 -4.77
C ASP A 155 18.09 -1.97 -3.32
N VAL A 156 17.03 -2.57 -2.78
CA VAL A 156 17.08 -3.15 -1.42
C VAL A 156 17.96 -4.40 -1.42
N LYS A 157 19.12 -4.36 -0.75
CA LYS A 157 20.13 -5.43 -0.81
C LYS A 157 19.69 -6.74 -0.19
N LYS A 158 19.08 -6.66 0.99
CA LYS A 158 18.74 -7.83 1.80
C LYS A 158 17.29 -8.30 1.56
N ASP A 159 17.03 -9.56 1.79
CA ASP A 159 15.69 -10.11 1.78
C ASP A 159 15.04 -9.93 3.14
N TYR A 160 13.79 -9.48 3.15
CA TYR A 160 13.06 -9.22 4.38
C TYR A 160 11.73 -9.96 4.43
N TYR A 161 11.50 -10.55 5.60
CA TYR A 161 10.21 -11.13 6.00
C TYR A 161 9.47 -10.12 6.86
N VAL A 162 8.17 -10.03 6.66
CA VAL A 162 7.31 -9.01 7.26
C VAL A 162 6.19 -9.68 8.03
N LEU A 163 5.93 -9.21 9.24
CA LEU A 163 4.70 -9.51 9.96
C LEU A 163 3.85 -8.25 10.01
N LEU A 164 2.65 -8.36 9.44
CA LEU A 164 1.62 -7.32 9.51
C LEU A 164 0.64 -7.70 10.62
N ILE A 165 0.34 -6.76 11.48
CA ILE A 165 -0.73 -6.90 12.45
C ILE A 165 -1.68 -5.71 12.35
N LYS A 166 -2.98 -5.96 12.29
CA LYS A 166 -3.97 -4.90 12.16
C LYS A 166 -5.05 -5.05 13.22
N PRO A 167 -5.29 -4.01 14.04
CA PRO A 167 -6.42 -3.99 14.95
C PRO A 167 -7.76 -4.01 14.18
N LYS A 168 -8.83 -4.25 14.90
CA LYS A 168 -10.18 -4.39 14.31
C LYS A 168 -10.59 -3.17 13.49
N TYR A 169 -10.32 -1.97 14.00
CA TYR A 169 -10.72 -0.72 13.36
C TYR A 169 -9.70 -0.24 12.34
N GLY A 170 -10.17 0.47 11.32
CA GLY A 170 -9.35 1.11 10.32
C GLY A 170 -9.24 2.61 10.58
N VAL A 171 -8.28 3.27 9.96
CA VAL A 171 -8.11 4.72 10.00
C VAL A 171 -8.57 5.34 8.69
N SER A 172 -9.35 6.41 8.78
CA SER A 172 -9.65 7.28 7.65
C SER A 172 -8.43 8.15 7.35
N THR A 173 -7.83 7.99 6.19
CA THR A 173 -6.66 8.79 5.78
C THR A 173 -6.97 10.30 5.82
N LYS A 174 -8.20 10.70 5.40
CA LYS A 174 -8.64 12.10 5.44
C LYS A 174 -8.69 12.65 6.87
N GLU A 175 -9.26 11.88 7.80
CA GLU A 175 -9.34 12.28 9.21
C GLU A 175 -7.96 12.32 9.86
N CYS A 176 -7.09 11.34 9.53
CA CYS A 176 -5.72 11.32 10.01
C CYS A 176 -4.96 12.58 9.60
N TYR A 177 -5.01 12.96 8.31
CA TYR A 177 -4.41 14.23 7.85
C TYR A 177 -4.97 15.47 8.57
N SER A 178 -6.28 15.49 8.87
CA SER A 178 -6.89 16.65 9.53
C SER A 178 -6.47 16.84 11.01
N LEU A 179 -5.94 15.79 11.63
CA LEU A 179 -5.45 15.81 13.02
C LEU A 179 -3.93 15.95 13.12
N MET A 180 -3.22 15.88 11.99
CA MET A 180 -1.76 16.05 12.00
C MET A 180 -1.35 17.46 12.39
N ASN A 181 -0.28 17.55 13.15
CA ASN A 181 0.45 18.77 13.39
C ASN A 181 1.89 18.61 12.87
N LEU A 182 2.20 19.30 11.77
CA LEU A 182 3.50 19.20 11.12
C LEU A 182 4.67 19.71 11.97
N ASP A 183 4.40 20.60 12.93
CA ASP A 183 5.44 21.16 13.82
C ASP A 183 5.86 20.19 14.93
N THR A 184 5.03 19.17 15.22
CA THR A 184 5.26 18.26 16.37
C THR A 184 5.34 16.78 15.97
N CYS A 185 5.00 16.43 14.74
CA CYS A 185 5.12 15.05 14.28
C CYS A 185 6.59 14.66 14.04
N VAL A 186 6.84 13.36 13.95
CA VAL A 186 8.18 12.83 13.64
C VAL A 186 8.52 13.09 12.19
N HIS A 187 9.75 13.57 11.94
CA HIS A 187 10.32 13.76 10.60
C HIS A 187 11.53 12.83 10.40
N PRO A 188 11.34 11.61 9.88
CA PRO A 188 12.42 10.67 9.66
C PRO A 188 13.31 11.09 8.47
N ASP A 189 14.61 10.76 8.54
CA ASP A 189 15.55 10.97 7.44
C ASP A 189 15.37 9.88 6.36
N ILE A 190 14.50 10.15 5.40
CA ILE A 190 14.14 9.22 4.33
C ILE A 190 15.31 8.97 3.38
N HIS A 191 16.16 9.97 3.14
CA HIS A 191 17.32 9.82 2.26
C HIS A 191 18.41 8.95 2.89
N LYS A 192 18.65 9.12 4.19
CA LYS A 192 19.58 8.23 4.91
C LYS A 192 19.04 6.81 5.01
N LEU A 193 17.74 6.67 5.24
CA LEU A 193 17.08 5.36 5.20
C LEU A 193 17.28 4.66 3.84
N LYS A 194 17.13 5.39 2.73
CA LYS A 194 17.39 4.87 1.38
C LYS A 194 18.84 4.37 1.26
N GLU A 195 19.80 5.20 1.63
CA GLU A 195 21.25 4.88 1.55
C GLU A 195 21.58 3.58 2.29
N VAL A 196 21.16 3.45 3.56
CA VAL A 196 21.47 2.26 4.37
C VAL A 196 20.79 0.99 3.83
N LEU A 197 19.58 1.10 3.26
CA LEU A 197 18.89 -0.03 2.60
C LEU A 197 19.64 -0.49 1.34
N GLU A 198 20.15 0.46 0.53
CA GLU A 198 20.93 0.18 -0.67
C GLU A 198 22.31 -0.39 -0.36
N ASN A 199 22.87 -0.06 0.81
CA ASN A 199 24.13 -0.62 1.30
C ASN A 199 23.94 -1.96 2.03
N GLY A 200 22.74 -2.29 2.48
CA GLY A 200 22.45 -3.46 3.31
C GLY A 200 22.89 -3.29 4.77
N GLU A 201 22.89 -2.05 5.25
CA GLU A 201 23.22 -1.67 6.62
C GLU A 201 21.99 -1.72 7.54
N ASP A 202 22.16 -1.45 8.84
CA ASP A 202 21.06 -1.32 9.78
C ASP A 202 20.29 -0.03 9.52
N PHE A 203 18.96 -0.16 9.47
CA PHE A 203 18.04 0.94 9.11
C PHE A 203 17.10 1.36 10.25
N ILE A 204 17.10 0.63 11.38
CA ILE A 204 16.05 0.78 12.43
C ILE A 204 16.03 2.18 13.00
N SER A 205 17.19 2.82 13.17
CA SER A 205 17.32 4.18 13.73
C SER A 205 16.73 5.29 12.83
N TYR A 206 16.45 4.99 11.56
CA TYR A 206 15.88 5.94 10.58
C TYR A 206 14.39 5.72 10.32
N LEU A 207 13.77 4.83 11.10
CA LEU A 207 12.33 4.57 10.97
C LEU A 207 11.50 5.65 11.65
N GLY A 208 10.40 6.02 11.01
CA GLY A 208 9.42 6.94 11.56
C GLY A 208 8.20 7.08 10.65
N ASN A 209 7.10 7.58 11.23
CA ASN A 209 5.89 7.85 10.47
C ASN A 209 5.19 9.10 11.04
N SER A 210 5.23 10.20 10.29
CA SER A 210 4.62 11.48 10.69
C SER A 210 3.13 11.40 11.00
N MET A 211 2.42 10.38 10.49
CA MET A 211 0.98 10.20 10.70
C MET A 211 0.63 9.37 11.95
N GLU A 212 1.63 8.76 12.61
CA GLU A 212 1.37 7.72 13.61
C GLU A 212 0.61 8.25 14.83
N ASP A 213 1.00 9.40 15.39
CA ASP A 213 0.34 9.98 16.56
C ASP A 213 -1.12 10.37 16.26
N ALA A 214 -1.37 10.97 15.10
CA ALA A 214 -2.73 11.29 14.66
C ALA A 214 -3.58 10.02 14.48
N ALA A 215 -3.01 8.97 13.91
CA ALA A 215 -3.70 7.69 13.73
C ALA A 215 -3.99 6.99 15.07
N ILE A 216 -3.05 7.02 16.02
CA ILE A 216 -3.25 6.49 17.38
C ILE A 216 -4.36 7.25 18.10
N SER A 217 -4.45 8.58 17.91
CA SER A 217 -5.53 9.38 18.49
C SER A 217 -6.91 8.97 17.98
N LEU A 218 -7.01 8.49 16.73
CA LEU A 218 -8.25 7.98 16.12
C LEU A 218 -8.53 6.53 16.50
N VAL A 219 -7.50 5.68 16.57
CA VAL A 219 -7.57 4.24 16.84
C VAL A 219 -6.48 3.88 17.84
N PRO A 220 -6.73 4.03 19.16
CA PRO A 220 -5.73 3.74 20.21
C PRO A 220 -5.17 2.32 20.18
N GLU A 221 -5.92 1.35 19.65
CA GLU A 221 -5.47 -0.04 19.51
C GLU A 221 -4.24 -0.21 18.60
N ILE A 222 -3.85 0.83 17.85
CA ILE A 222 -2.57 0.86 17.12
C ILE A 222 -1.41 0.83 18.11
N ALA A 223 -1.50 1.60 19.21
CA ALA A 223 -0.46 1.61 20.24
C ALA A 223 -0.35 0.25 20.95
N ASP A 224 -1.49 -0.41 21.22
CA ASP A 224 -1.51 -1.77 21.78
C ASP A 224 -0.85 -2.76 20.83
N ALA A 225 -1.16 -2.68 19.54
CA ALA A 225 -0.56 -3.53 18.53
C ALA A 225 0.97 -3.34 18.42
N LYS A 226 1.45 -2.10 18.50
CA LYS A 226 2.90 -1.80 18.54
C LYS A 226 3.55 -2.41 19.77
N LYS A 227 2.94 -2.21 20.95
CA LYS A 227 3.43 -2.77 22.20
C LYS A 227 3.50 -4.30 22.13
N ASP A 228 2.44 -4.94 21.65
CA ASP A 228 2.37 -6.40 21.52
C ASP A 228 3.43 -6.98 20.59
N LEU A 229 3.75 -6.29 19.48
CA LEU A 229 4.87 -6.68 18.61
C LEU A 229 6.20 -6.63 19.35
N LEU A 230 6.50 -5.51 20.03
CA LEU A 230 7.75 -5.32 20.77
C LEU A 230 7.89 -6.32 21.91
N ASP A 231 6.84 -6.54 22.71
CA ASP A 231 6.81 -7.53 23.80
C ASP A 231 6.98 -8.96 23.28
N SER A 232 6.64 -9.22 22.02
CA SER A 232 6.84 -10.51 21.34
C SER A 232 8.27 -10.71 20.83
N GLY A 233 9.14 -9.69 20.91
CA GLY A 233 10.53 -9.74 20.49
C GLY A 233 10.78 -9.18 19.09
N ALA A 234 9.87 -8.37 18.55
CA ALA A 234 10.07 -7.68 17.29
C ALA A 234 11.22 -6.65 17.41
N PRO A 235 12.10 -6.51 16.39
CA PRO A 235 13.17 -5.55 16.42
C PRO A 235 12.68 -4.09 16.38
N PHE A 236 11.51 -3.87 15.84
CA PHE A 236 10.79 -2.60 15.83
C PHE A 236 9.29 -2.83 15.59
N ALA A 237 8.47 -1.82 15.82
CA ALA A 237 7.05 -1.80 15.47
C ALA A 237 6.70 -0.43 14.88
N LEU A 238 6.27 -0.39 13.63
CA LEU A 238 5.94 0.85 12.91
C LEU A 238 4.59 0.73 12.21
N MET A 239 3.84 1.82 12.16
CA MET A 239 2.58 1.87 11.42
C MET A 239 2.84 2.13 9.92
N SER A 240 2.13 1.44 9.04
CA SER A 240 2.20 1.65 7.60
C SER A 240 1.19 2.70 7.13
N GLY A 241 1.68 3.73 6.43
CA GLY A 241 0.85 4.80 5.89
C GLY A 241 0.03 5.50 6.97
N SER A 242 -1.23 5.75 6.71
CA SER A 242 -2.18 6.30 7.69
C SER A 242 -2.75 5.27 8.67
N GLY A 243 -2.27 4.03 8.62
CA GLY A 243 -2.73 2.94 9.49
C GLY A 243 -4.00 2.26 8.97
N SER A 244 -4.55 1.35 9.77
CA SER A 244 -4.18 1.00 11.15
C SER A 244 -3.19 -0.18 11.25
N THR A 245 -2.63 -0.68 10.14
CA THR A 245 -1.68 -1.79 10.18
C THR A 245 -0.35 -1.34 10.78
N VAL A 246 0.12 -2.08 11.77
CA VAL A 246 1.47 -2.02 12.31
C VAL A 246 2.25 -3.20 11.74
N PHE A 247 3.54 -3.01 11.55
CA PHE A 247 4.39 -4.09 11.04
C PHE A 247 5.76 -4.09 11.73
N THR A 248 6.39 -5.24 11.62
CA THR A 248 7.84 -5.43 11.82
C THR A 248 8.41 -6.20 10.66
N MET A 249 9.70 -6.11 10.43
CA MET A 249 10.39 -6.93 9.44
C MET A 249 11.81 -7.31 9.91
N SER A 250 12.31 -8.43 9.39
CA SER A 250 13.64 -8.95 9.67
C SER A 250 14.13 -9.81 8.51
N GLU A 251 15.45 -9.96 8.41
CA GLU A 251 16.09 -10.96 7.55
C GLU A 251 15.90 -12.38 8.11
N ASP A 252 15.70 -12.50 9.42
CA ASP A 252 15.46 -13.77 10.10
C ASP A 252 13.98 -14.17 9.98
N GLU A 253 13.72 -15.14 9.10
CA GLU A 253 12.38 -15.70 8.90
C GLU A 253 11.82 -16.38 10.13
N GLU A 254 12.67 -17.09 10.89
CA GLU A 254 12.23 -17.82 12.08
C GLU A 254 11.85 -16.86 13.22
N LEU A 255 12.56 -15.73 13.36
CA LEU A 255 12.17 -14.68 14.28
C LEU A 255 10.73 -14.19 13.96
N ILE A 256 10.45 -13.86 12.71
CA ILE A 256 9.12 -13.39 12.30
C ILE A 256 8.04 -14.45 12.52
N LYS A 257 8.31 -15.72 12.23
CA LYS A 257 7.37 -16.81 12.49
C LYS A 257 7.12 -17.04 14.00
N ASN A 258 8.14 -16.87 14.82
CA ASN A 258 8.02 -16.99 16.27
C ASN A 258 7.17 -15.85 16.86
N ILE A 259 7.36 -14.61 16.39
CA ILE A 259 6.50 -13.49 16.77
C ILE A 259 5.06 -13.74 16.33
N TYR A 260 4.83 -14.22 15.11
CA TYR A 260 3.51 -14.59 14.61
C TYR A 260 2.80 -15.58 15.57
N LYS A 261 3.48 -16.67 15.95
CA LYS A 261 2.92 -17.69 16.87
C LYS A 261 2.53 -17.11 18.22
N LYS A 262 3.31 -16.17 18.77
CA LYS A 262 2.99 -15.51 20.05
C LYS A 262 1.72 -14.64 19.95
N LEU A 263 1.42 -14.11 18.76
CA LEU A 263 0.32 -13.20 18.53
C LEU A 263 -0.94 -13.85 17.94
N GLU A 264 -0.87 -15.10 17.46
CA GLU A 264 -1.97 -15.76 16.73
C GLU A 264 -3.29 -15.87 17.51
N ASN A 265 -3.22 -15.89 18.84
CA ASN A 265 -4.40 -15.94 19.70
C ASN A 265 -4.92 -14.56 20.13
N LYS A 266 -4.28 -13.47 19.67
CA LYS A 266 -4.76 -12.10 19.91
C LYS A 266 -5.78 -11.71 18.85
N ASN A 267 -6.64 -10.76 19.17
CA ASN A 267 -7.73 -10.33 18.29
C ASN A 267 -7.23 -9.32 17.22
N TYR A 268 -6.23 -9.73 16.45
CA TYR A 268 -5.69 -8.96 15.30
C TYR A 268 -5.90 -9.72 14.00
N PHE A 269 -5.98 -8.97 12.90
CA PHE A 269 -5.64 -9.56 11.62
C PHE A 269 -4.13 -9.72 11.54
N LEU A 270 -3.67 -10.94 11.32
CA LEU A 270 -2.24 -11.26 11.19
C LEU A 270 -1.93 -11.72 9.76
N ARG A 271 -0.83 -11.22 9.22
CA ARG A 271 -0.34 -11.70 7.92
C ARG A 271 1.18 -11.72 7.88
N TYR A 272 1.73 -12.89 7.61
CA TYR A 272 3.12 -13.05 7.21
C TYR A 272 3.26 -12.76 5.71
N ALA A 273 4.31 -12.04 5.33
CA ALA A 273 4.61 -11.68 3.95
C ALA A 273 6.13 -11.53 3.73
N LYS A 274 6.54 -11.32 2.49
CA LYS A 274 7.93 -10.99 2.11
C LYS A 274 7.94 -9.68 1.35
N VAL A 275 9.02 -8.92 1.48
CA VAL A 275 9.28 -7.76 0.61
C VAL A 275 9.60 -8.27 -0.79
N LEU A 276 8.98 -7.67 -1.80
CA LEU A 276 9.24 -7.95 -3.20
C LEU A 276 10.31 -6.99 -3.73
N LYS A 277 11.43 -7.52 -4.22
CA LYS A 277 12.52 -6.72 -4.80
C LYS A 277 12.37 -6.51 -6.30
N ASN A 278 11.92 -7.52 -7.00
CA ASN A 278 11.80 -7.53 -8.45
C ASN A 278 10.32 -7.55 -8.86
N LYS A 279 10.04 -6.95 -10.02
CA LYS A 279 8.73 -7.06 -10.65
C LYS A 279 8.41 -8.55 -10.88
N ARG A 280 7.46 -9.09 -10.14
CA ARG A 280 6.90 -10.40 -10.46
C ARG A 280 5.96 -10.24 -11.66
N ASN A 281 6.14 -11.09 -12.66
CA ASN A 281 5.17 -11.18 -13.74
C ASN A 281 3.83 -11.68 -13.17
N TRP A 282 2.75 -11.28 -13.76
CA TRP A 282 1.30 -11.48 -13.51
C TRP A 282 0.90 -12.81 -12.87
#